data_eaf2ca6b975cf442182df825e7be0d95
#
_entry.id   eaf2ca6b975cf442182df825e7be0d95
#
_cell.length_a   1.000
_cell.length_b   1.000
_cell.length_c   1.000
_cell.angle_alpha   90.00
_cell.angle_beta   90.00
_cell.angle_gamma   90.00
#
_symmetry.space_group_name_H-M   'P 1'
#
loop_
_entity.id
_entity.type
_entity.pdbx_description
1 polymer ?
#
loop_
_entity_poly.entity_id
_entity_poly.type
_entity_poly.pdbx_seq_one_letter_code
_entity_poly.pdbx_strand_id
1 'polypeptide(L)'
;LLLMPNDAMRLIENPTDIAQVSPQRLLCHLDTTNHVIKESCAAYAALQAAMPHLLFDLELICGFKNVPRSEMALVRSAMEDAGFKPDSVMVCPAIDRISTPPGSEWPFCPPLAEIHSASADIFGDFIRGGGMVTFFTELNRKRPPLENLDFVSHGLCPIVHAADDISVMETLEAIPHITNSARAIIGQLDYRVGPSTIAMRHNPYGKKTIPNPDLGRVCMTDDDPRHRALFGAAYTVGLATALANGGASAWTPCEIYGPRGLHGPIKKAISLL
;
A
#
# COMPACT_ATOMS: atom_id res chain seq x y z
N LEU A 1 -8.80 -1.93 3.45
CA LEU A 1 -8.70 -0.53 3.00
C LEU A 1 -7.48 0.14 3.61
N LEU A 2 -6.83 1.06 2.87
CA LEU A 2 -5.71 1.85 3.39
C LEU A 2 -6.20 3.10 4.14
N LEU A 3 -5.55 3.39 5.26
CA LEU A 3 -5.81 4.58 6.08
C LEU A 3 -4.51 5.33 6.41
N MET A 4 -4.55 6.65 6.26
CA MET A 4 -3.48 7.55 6.70
C MET A 4 -3.66 7.93 8.18
N PRO A 5 -2.57 8.24 8.93
CA PRO A 5 -2.70 8.55 10.36
C PRO A 5 -3.65 9.73 10.64
N ASN A 6 -3.58 10.76 9.80
CA ASN A 6 -4.39 11.99 9.95
C ASN A 6 -5.90 11.75 9.74
N ASP A 7 -6.28 10.63 9.13
CA ASP A 7 -7.66 10.28 8.85
C ASP A 7 -8.28 9.35 9.91
N ALA A 8 -7.49 8.87 10.86
CA ALA A 8 -7.95 7.92 11.87
C ALA A 8 -9.08 8.49 12.73
N MET A 9 -8.93 9.73 13.21
CA MET A 9 -9.98 10.40 14.00
C MET A 9 -11.25 10.64 13.19
N ARG A 10 -11.11 11.02 11.93
CA ARG A 10 -12.25 11.17 11.01
C ARG A 10 -13.05 9.87 10.88
N LEU A 11 -12.37 8.73 10.78
CA LEU A 11 -13.04 7.43 10.69
C LEU A 11 -13.72 7.04 12.02
N ILE A 12 -13.12 7.37 13.17
CA ILE A 12 -13.74 7.16 14.49
C ILE A 12 -15.04 7.96 14.61
N GLU A 13 -15.03 9.22 14.15
CA GLU A 13 -16.21 10.09 14.17
C GLU A 13 -17.28 9.67 13.15
N ASN A 14 -16.86 9.02 12.06
CA ASN A 14 -17.73 8.62 10.95
C ASN A 14 -17.60 7.12 10.62
N PRO A 15 -17.92 6.20 11.53
CA PRO A 15 -17.71 4.76 11.30
C PRO A 15 -18.56 4.18 10.16
N THR A 16 -19.61 4.89 9.76
CA THR A 16 -20.45 4.53 8.61
C THR A 16 -19.74 4.68 7.26
N ASP A 17 -18.64 5.41 7.21
CA ASP A 17 -17.88 5.63 5.96
C ASP A 17 -17.36 4.33 5.34
N ILE A 18 -17.17 3.27 6.13
CA ILE A 18 -16.74 1.95 5.66
C ILE A 18 -17.85 0.88 5.75
N ALA A 19 -19.02 1.21 6.28
CA ALA A 19 -20.06 0.23 6.59
C ALA A 19 -20.56 -0.52 5.34
N GLN A 20 -20.70 0.14 4.20
CA GLN A 20 -21.16 -0.48 2.96
C GLN A 20 -20.14 -1.46 2.36
N VAL A 21 -18.85 -1.22 2.57
CA VAL A 21 -17.77 -2.09 2.08
C VAL A 21 -17.50 -3.21 3.07
N SER A 22 -17.75 -2.99 4.35
CA SER A 22 -17.50 -3.94 5.45
C SER A 22 -16.12 -4.59 5.35
N PRO A 23 -15.03 -3.81 5.38
CA PRO A 23 -13.69 -4.36 5.23
C PRO A 23 -13.36 -5.29 6.40
N GLN A 24 -12.62 -6.35 6.13
CA GLN A 24 -12.12 -7.24 7.17
C GLN A 24 -10.86 -6.67 7.85
N ARG A 25 -10.08 -5.87 7.11
CA ARG A 25 -8.79 -5.35 7.53
C ARG A 25 -8.60 -3.89 7.14
N LEU A 26 -7.89 -3.15 7.98
CA LEU A 26 -7.38 -1.81 7.67
C LEU A 26 -5.86 -1.85 7.55
N LEU A 27 -5.33 -1.32 6.45
CA LEU A 27 -3.90 -1.14 6.24
C LEU A 27 -3.51 0.26 6.72
N CYS A 28 -2.93 0.35 7.89
CA CYS A 28 -2.44 1.58 8.50
C CYS A 28 -1.09 1.96 7.89
N HIS A 29 -1.00 3.13 7.25
CA HIS A 29 0.23 3.61 6.63
C HIS A 29 1.05 4.48 7.59
N LEU A 30 2.29 4.11 7.85
CA LEU A 30 3.23 4.90 8.62
C LEU A 30 4.56 5.05 7.87
N ASP A 31 4.89 6.28 7.51
CA ASP A 31 6.15 6.66 6.86
C ASP A 31 6.98 7.50 7.83
N THR A 32 8.05 6.95 8.35
CA THR A 32 8.93 7.61 9.34
C THR A 32 9.62 8.86 8.80
N THR A 33 9.64 9.03 7.48
CA THR A 33 10.24 10.22 6.83
C THR A 33 9.28 11.41 6.76
N ASN A 34 7.96 11.17 6.95
CA ASN A 34 6.91 12.18 6.74
C ASN A 34 5.94 12.30 7.92
N HIS A 35 5.81 11.27 8.77
CA HIS A 35 4.85 11.25 9.86
C HIS A 35 5.54 11.35 11.23
N VAL A 36 4.84 11.91 12.20
CA VAL A 36 5.24 11.87 13.60
C VAL A 36 4.84 10.52 14.17
N ILE A 37 5.83 9.68 14.47
CA ILE A 37 5.65 8.26 14.83
C ILE A 37 4.69 8.12 16.02
N LYS A 38 4.92 8.86 17.11
CA LYS A 38 4.11 8.76 18.33
C LYS A 38 2.64 9.13 18.10
N GLU A 39 2.39 10.22 17.39
CA GLU A 39 1.04 10.69 17.07
C GLU A 39 0.31 9.69 16.17
N SER A 40 1.01 9.13 15.19
CA SER A 40 0.45 8.13 14.28
C SER A 40 0.08 6.85 15.02
N CYS A 41 0.95 6.34 15.90
CA CYS A 41 0.65 5.16 16.71
C CYS A 41 -0.52 5.40 17.66
N ALA A 42 -0.60 6.59 18.29
CA ALA A 42 -1.72 6.95 19.15
C ALA A 42 -3.05 7.02 18.39
N ALA A 43 -3.05 7.59 17.18
CA ALA A 43 -4.23 7.66 16.32
C ALA A 43 -4.73 6.26 15.92
N TYR A 44 -3.80 5.37 15.54
CA TYR A 44 -4.16 3.99 15.20
C TYR A 44 -4.60 3.16 16.41
N ALA A 45 -4.01 3.38 17.59
CA ALA A 45 -4.46 2.74 18.82
C ALA A 45 -5.90 3.15 19.19
N ALA A 46 -6.22 4.44 19.08
CA ALA A 46 -7.57 4.94 19.30
C ALA A 46 -8.59 4.34 18.32
N LEU A 47 -8.19 4.24 17.04
CA LEU A 47 -9.02 3.60 16.02
C LEU A 47 -9.21 2.10 16.28
N GLN A 48 -8.16 1.39 16.66
CA GLN A 48 -8.23 -0.03 17.00
C GLN A 48 -9.17 -0.27 18.19
N ALA A 49 -9.12 0.58 19.19
CA ALA A 49 -10.05 0.53 20.32
C ALA A 49 -11.51 0.82 19.92
N ALA A 50 -11.72 1.74 18.97
CA ALA A 50 -13.06 2.07 18.48
C ALA A 50 -13.65 1.00 17.54
N MET A 51 -12.80 0.20 16.88
CA MET A 51 -13.19 -0.81 15.89
C MET A 51 -12.55 -2.19 16.18
N PRO A 52 -12.81 -2.79 17.34
CA PRO A 52 -12.11 -4.03 17.78
C PRO A 52 -12.46 -5.27 16.95
N HIS A 53 -13.45 -5.17 16.07
CA HIS A 53 -13.86 -6.25 15.16
C HIS A 53 -13.06 -6.31 13.86
N LEU A 54 -12.23 -5.28 13.59
CA LEU A 54 -11.36 -5.24 12.41
C LEU A 54 -9.96 -5.72 12.74
N LEU A 55 -9.29 -6.30 11.74
CA LEU A 55 -7.87 -6.57 11.77
C LEU A 55 -7.09 -5.33 11.30
N PHE A 56 -5.93 -5.11 11.90
CA PHE A 56 -5.08 -3.96 11.59
C PHE A 56 -3.74 -4.43 11.08
N ASP A 57 -3.37 -4.02 9.88
CA ASP A 57 -2.04 -4.24 9.31
C ASP A 57 -1.27 -2.93 9.31
N LEU A 58 0.02 -2.97 9.60
CA LEU A 58 0.89 -1.80 9.53
C LEU A 58 1.77 -1.89 8.28
N GLU A 59 1.61 -0.95 7.36
CA GLU A 59 2.58 -0.68 6.29
C GLU A 59 3.57 0.36 6.81
N LEU A 60 4.76 -0.09 7.19
CA LEU A 60 5.81 0.73 7.75
C LEU A 60 6.87 1.04 6.70
N ILE A 61 7.00 2.32 6.36
CA ILE A 61 8.07 2.82 5.49
C ILE A 61 9.12 3.52 6.35
N CYS A 62 10.35 3.03 6.27
CA CYS A 62 11.50 3.55 7.05
C CYS A 62 12.51 4.24 6.15
N GLY A 63 13.08 5.34 6.65
CA GLY A 63 14.11 6.09 5.94
C GLY A 63 15.47 5.40 5.93
N PHE A 64 15.75 4.61 6.93
CA PHE A 64 17.01 3.88 7.15
C PHE A 64 18.27 4.71 6.94
N LYS A 65 18.24 5.93 7.49
CA LYS A 65 19.44 6.79 7.54
C LYS A 65 20.50 6.28 8.51
N ASN A 66 20.09 5.47 9.47
CA ASN A 66 20.93 4.80 10.48
C ASN A 66 20.74 3.30 10.39
N VAL A 67 21.25 2.57 11.41
CA VAL A 67 21.06 1.13 11.54
C VAL A 67 19.56 0.79 11.55
N PRO A 68 19.09 -0.13 10.70
CA PRO A 68 17.65 -0.46 10.57
C PRO A 68 16.97 -0.78 11.90
N ARG A 69 17.65 -1.55 12.76
CA ARG A 69 17.15 -1.92 14.09
C ARG A 69 16.79 -0.71 14.95
N SER A 70 17.59 0.36 14.90
CA SER A 70 17.36 1.53 15.75
C SER A 70 16.10 2.29 15.35
N GLU A 71 15.86 2.46 14.07
CA GLU A 71 14.66 3.15 13.57
C GLU A 71 13.39 2.33 13.85
N MET A 72 13.43 1.03 13.60
CA MET A 72 12.31 0.13 13.90
C MET A 72 12.03 0.04 15.41
N ALA A 73 13.05 0.09 16.27
CA ALA A 73 12.88 0.09 17.72
C ALA A 73 12.15 1.35 18.21
N LEU A 74 12.36 2.51 17.59
CA LEU A 74 11.59 3.73 17.91
C LEU A 74 10.11 3.57 17.57
N VAL A 75 9.80 2.94 16.43
CA VAL A 75 8.41 2.65 16.04
C VAL A 75 7.80 1.65 17.03
N ARG A 76 8.51 0.57 17.36
CA ARG A 76 8.04 -0.44 18.32
C ARG A 76 7.72 0.18 19.68
N SER A 77 8.63 1.01 20.23
CA SER A 77 8.39 1.71 21.48
C SER A 77 7.15 2.61 21.42
N ALA A 78 6.96 3.34 20.33
CA ALA A 78 5.78 4.19 20.17
C ALA A 78 4.48 3.39 20.04
N MET A 79 4.51 2.20 19.41
CA MET A 79 3.39 1.28 19.37
C MET A 79 3.03 0.78 20.78
N GLU A 80 4.04 0.38 21.56
CA GLU A 80 3.87 -0.08 22.94
C GLU A 80 3.32 1.02 23.86
N ASP A 81 3.92 2.22 23.79
CA ASP A 81 3.48 3.39 24.56
C ASP A 81 2.02 3.77 24.26
N ALA A 82 1.60 3.65 23.00
CA ALA A 82 0.23 3.95 22.57
C ALA A 82 -0.75 2.78 22.79
N GLY A 83 -0.28 1.57 22.95
CA GLY A 83 -1.09 0.35 22.99
C GLY A 83 -1.58 -0.11 21.61
N PHE A 84 -0.94 0.34 20.52
CA PHE A 84 -1.26 -0.13 19.16
C PHE A 84 -0.65 -1.50 18.89
N LYS A 85 -1.49 -2.48 18.58
CA LYS A 85 -1.10 -3.88 18.32
C LYS A 85 -1.65 -4.35 16.98
N PRO A 86 -0.98 -4.06 15.85
CA PRO A 86 -1.42 -4.55 14.55
C PRO A 86 -1.28 -6.08 14.46
N ASP A 87 -2.09 -6.71 13.61
CA ASP A 87 -2.02 -8.14 13.32
C ASP A 87 -0.80 -8.49 12.46
N SER A 88 -0.36 -7.56 11.64
CA SER A 88 0.85 -7.72 10.84
C SER A 88 1.61 -6.41 10.65
N VAL A 89 2.93 -6.53 10.42
CA VAL A 89 3.82 -5.40 10.12
C VAL A 89 4.60 -5.70 8.85
N MET A 90 4.40 -4.89 7.83
CA MET A 90 5.20 -4.91 6.59
C MET A 90 6.23 -3.80 6.66
N VAL A 91 7.51 -4.12 6.55
CA VAL A 91 8.60 -3.14 6.57
C VAL A 91 9.19 -2.97 5.19
N CYS A 92 9.24 -1.71 4.70
CA CYS A 92 9.87 -1.35 3.44
C CYS A 92 10.77 -0.13 3.60
N PRO A 93 11.95 -0.09 2.96
CA PRO A 93 12.76 1.12 2.90
C PRO A 93 12.08 2.19 2.04
N ALA A 94 12.21 3.46 2.44
CA ALA A 94 11.63 4.58 1.70
C ALA A 94 12.13 4.68 0.26
N ILE A 95 13.32 4.14 -0.01
CA ILE A 95 13.92 4.09 -1.34
C ILE A 95 13.13 3.17 -2.30
N ASP A 96 12.33 2.24 -1.79
CA ASP A 96 11.49 1.37 -2.62
C ASP A 96 10.34 2.12 -3.31
N ARG A 97 10.14 3.39 -2.97
CA ARG A 97 9.26 4.29 -3.73
C ARG A 97 9.86 4.74 -5.06
N ILE A 98 11.16 4.52 -5.28
CA ILE A 98 11.89 4.91 -6.49
C ILE A 98 12.24 3.66 -7.28
N SER A 99 12.00 3.71 -8.61
CA SER A 99 12.41 2.66 -9.53
C SER A 99 13.93 2.58 -9.65
N THR A 100 14.44 1.37 -9.65
CA THR A 100 15.87 1.08 -9.92
C THR A 100 15.96 0.21 -11.16
N PRO A 101 16.03 0.81 -12.38
CA PRO A 101 16.11 0.07 -13.62
C PRO A 101 17.37 -0.84 -13.67
N PRO A 102 17.31 -1.95 -14.42
CA PRO A 102 18.49 -2.82 -14.60
C PRO A 102 19.70 -2.05 -15.12
N GLY A 103 20.86 -2.26 -14.49
CA GLY A 103 22.11 -1.58 -14.85
C GLY A 103 22.28 -0.17 -14.28
N SER A 104 21.28 0.37 -13.56
CA SER A 104 21.45 1.62 -12.82
C SER A 104 22.07 1.38 -11.45
N GLU A 105 22.75 2.39 -10.93
CA GLU A 105 23.25 2.37 -9.54
C GLU A 105 22.08 2.34 -8.56
N TRP A 106 22.16 1.44 -7.58
CA TRP A 106 21.16 1.38 -6.51
C TRP A 106 21.42 2.52 -5.54
N PRO A 107 20.38 3.30 -5.19
CA PRO A 107 20.51 4.31 -4.15
C PRO A 107 20.94 3.66 -2.83
N PHE A 108 21.64 4.42 -1.97
CA PHE A 108 22.05 3.92 -0.66
C PHE A 108 20.84 3.41 0.13
N CYS A 109 20.91 2.15 0.50
CA CYS A 109 19.97 1.47 1.34
C CYS A 109 20.68 0.29 2.02
N PRO A 110 20.45 -0.01 3.29
CA PRO A 110 20.89 -1.25 3.88
C PRO A 110 20.37 -2.46 3.08
N PRO A 111 21.12 -3.57 3.03
CA PRO A 111 20.66 -4.78 2.37
C PRO A 111 19.29 -5.23 2.89
N LEU A 112 18.38 -5.66 2.01
CA LEU A 112 17.04 -6.12 2.42
C LEU A 112 17.11 -7.28 3.44
N ALA A 113 18.14 -8.14 3.35
CA ALA A 113 18.37 -9.21 4.33
C ALA A 113 18.63 -8.65 5.74
N GLU A 114 19.39 -7.57 5.87
CA GLU A 114 19.64 -6.89 7.15
C GLU A 114 18.36 -6.24 7.69
N ILE A 115 17.59 -5.58 6.80
CA ILE A 115 16.31 -4.96 7.16
C ILE A 115 15.34 -6.01 7.69
N HIS A 116 15.16 -7.13 6.98
CA HIS A 116 14.21 -8.17 7.40
C HIS A 116 14.70 -8.95 8.61
N SER A 117 16.00 -9.14 8.80
CA SER A 117 16.55 -9.70 10.04
C SER A 117 16.27 -8.78 11.23
N ALA A 118 16.52 -7.48 11.08
CA ALA A 118 16.19 -6.50 12.12
C ALA A 118 14.69 -6.41 12.39
N SER A 119 13.86 -6.55 11.37
CA SER A 119 12.40 -6.63 11.51
C SER A 119 11.98 -7.86 12.32
N ALA A 120 12.60 -9.02 12.09
CA ALA A 120 12.33 -10.23 12.85
C ALA A 120 12.71 -10.08 14.34
N ASP A 121 13.80 -9.37 14.62
CA ASP A 121 14.22 -9.09 16.00
C ASP A 121 13.27 -8.13 16.74
N ILE A 122 12.74 -7.12 16.04
CA ILE A 122 11.93 -6.05 16.67
C ILE A 122 10.44 -6.40 16.67
N PHE A 123 9.95 -7.03 15.61
CA PHE A 123 8.53 -7.34 15.39
C PHE A 123 8.27 -8.85 15.37
N GLY A 124 9.08 -9.64 16.09
CA GLY A 124 9.02 -11.10 16.08
C GLY A 124 7.72 -11.71 16.60
N ASP A 125 6.95 -10.95 17.36
CA ASP A 125 5.62 -11.31 17.89
C ASP A 125 4.45 -10.98 16.93
N PHE A 126 4.72 -10.35 15.77
CA PHE A 126 3.75 -10.05 14.73
C PHE A 126 3.96 -10.93 13.49
N ILE A 127 2.93 -11.04 12.65
CA ILE A 127 3.07 -11.53 11.28
C ILE A 127 3.88 -10.49 10.50
N ARG A 128 4.99 -10.89 9.89
CA ARG A 128 5.96 -9.99 9.26
C ARG A 128 5.88 -10.05 7.74
N GLY A 129 5.81 -8.89 7.14
CA GLY A 129 5.79 -8.76 5.70
C GLY A 129 6.96 -7.97 5.15
N GLY A 130 7.20 -8.21 3.89
CA GLY A 130 8.09 -7.44 3.05
C GLY A 130 7.52 -7.32 1.64
N GLY A 131 8.34 -6.89 0.72
CA GLY A 131 7.92 -6.75 -0.67
C GLY A 131 8.18 -5.35 -1.19
N MET A 132 7.17 -4.74 -1.81
CA MET A 132 7.35 -3.48 -2.49
C MET A 132 6.14 -2.56 -2.27
N VAL A 133 6.37 -1.35 -1.80
CA VAL A 133 5.30 -0.33 -1.65
C VAL A 133 4.84 0.27 -2.98
N THR A 134 5.60 0.03 -4.06
CA THR A 134 5.24 0.39 -5.43
C THR A 134 4.67 -0.83 -6.16
N PHE A 135 5.21 -1.19 -7.33
CA PHE A 135 4.56 -2.14 -8.23
C PHE A 135 5.36 -3.43 -8.38
N PHE A 136 4.73 -4.44 -8.95
CA PHE A 136 5.33 -5.75 -9.24
C PHE A 136 6.69 -5.65 -9.96
N THR A 137 6.84 -4.67 -10.86
CA THR A 137 8.11 -4.47 -11.60
C THR A 137 9.31 -4.33 -10.66
N GLU A 138 9.16 -3.54 -9.58
CA GLU A 138 10.22 -3.36 -8.60
C GLU A 138 10.38 -4.58 -7.69
N LEU A 139 9.28 -5.26 -7.33
CA LEU A 139 9.35 -6.54 -6.62
C LEU A 139 10.18 -7.57 -7.40
N ASN A 140 9.95 -7.68 -8.71
CA ASN A 140 10.69 -8.60 -9.57
C ASN A 140 12.18 -8.22 -9.70
N ARG A 141 12.52 -6.95 -9.66
CA ARG A 141 13.90 -6.46 -9.70
C ARG A 141 14.64 -6.70 -8.40
N LYS A 142 14.03 -6.37 -7.27
CA LYS A 142 14.69 -6.32 -5.96
C LYS A 142 14.60 -7.64 -5.19
N ARG A 143 13.57 -8.44 -5.39
CA ARG A 143 13.35 -9.78 -4.82
C ARG A 143 13.76 -9.87 -3.35
N PRO A 144 12.88 -9.53 -2.40
CA PRO A 144 13.22 -9.57 -0.99
C PRO A 144 13.63 -10.99 -0.57
N PRO A 145 14.63 -11.13 0.32
CA PRO A 145 14.92 -12.42 0.93
C PRO A 145 13.72 -12.89 1.77
N LEU A 146 13.38 -14.17 1.68
CA LEU A 146 12.12 -14.71 2.20
C LEU A 146 12.22 -15.25 3.63
N GLU A 147 13.43 -15.49 4.13
CA GLU A 147 13.69 -16.25 5.36
C GLU A 147 13.02 -15.68 6.62
N ASN A 148 12.82 -14.35 6.66
CA ASN A 148 12.24 -13.67 7.81
C ASN A 148 10.85 -13.10 7.52
N LEU A 149 10.20 -13.56 6.46
CA LEU A 149 8.89 -13.07 6.02
C LEU A 149 7.83 -14.15 6.14
N ASP A 150 6.65 -13.75 6.58
CA ASP A 150 5.43 -14.57 6.58
C ASP A 150 4.58 -14.26 5.34
N PHE A 151 4.69 -13.03 4.79
CA PHE A 151 4.01 -12.63 3.56
C PHE A 151 4.83 -11.64 2.73
N VAL A 152 4.48 -11.56 1.45
CA VAL A 152 5.01 -10.56 0.52
C VAL A 152 3.86 -9.80 -0.13
N SER A 153 4.03 -8.47 -0.26
CA SER A 153 3.03 -7.58 -0.86
C SER A 153 3.64 -6.67 -1.93
N HIS A 154 2.81 -6.23 -2.86
CA HIS A 154 3.12 -5.13 -3.79
C HIS A 154 1.84 -4.40 -4.20
N GLY A 155 2.00 -3.12 -4.63
CA GLY A 155 0.91 -2.34 -5.19
C GLY A 155 0.66 -2.62 -6.67
N LEU A 156 -0.44 -2.07 -7.19
CA LEU A 156 -0.79 -2.06 -8.60
C LEU A 156 -1.30 -0.67 -9.02
N CYS A 157 -1.01 -0.27 -10.26
CA CYS A 157 -1.54 0.95 -10.87
C CYS A 157 -1.58 0.77 -12.39
N PRO A 158 -2.74 0.94 -13.05
CA PRO A 158 -2.85 0.71 -14.49
C PRO A 158 -2.39 1.88 -15.36
N ILE A 159 -2.26 3.10 -14.82
CA ILE A 159 -2.02 4.32 -15.59
C ILE A 159 -0.54 4.75 -15.64
N VAL A 160 0.39 3.82 -15.63
CA VAL A 160 1.83 4.14 -15.70
C VAL A 160 2.21 4.63 -17.09
N HIS A 161 1.84 3.92 -18.15
CA HIS A 161 2.27 4.18 -19.53
C HIS A 161 1.14 4.62 -20.45
N ALA A 162 -0.10 4.30 -20.12
CA ALA A 162 -1.29 4.68 -20.86
C ALA A 162 -2.43 4.98 -19.86
N ALA A 163 -3.26 5.96 -20.16
CA ALA A 163 -4.35 6.36 -19.30
C ALA A 163 -5.71 6.43 -19.99
N ASP A 164 -5.82 5.98 -21.24
CA ASP A 164 -7.10 5.82 -21.90
C ASP A 164 -7.92 4.67 -21.31
N ASP A 165 -9.21 4.65 -21.57
CA ASP A 165 -10.14 3.71 -20.94
C ASP A 165 -9.88 2.26 -21.35
N ILE A 166 -9.50 2.04 -22.60
CA ILE A 166 -9.22 0.70 -23.13
C ILE A 166 -7.97 0.16 -22.46
N SER A 167 -6.87 0.90 -22.50
CA SER A 167 -5.60 0.50 -21.90
C SER A 167 -5.73 0.20 -20.39
N VAL A 168 -6.53 1.00 -19.66
CA VAL A 168 -6.76 0.73 -18.23
C VAL A 168 -7.49 -0.60 -18.03
N MET A 169 -8.53 -0.90 -18.80
CA MET A 169 -9.25 -2.17 -18.68
C MET A 169 -8.39 -3.37 -19.13
N GLU A 170 -7.62 -3.22 -20.21
CA GLU A 170 -6.74 -4.26 -20.72
C GLU A 170 -5.61 -4.63 -19.74
N THR A 171 -5.26 -3.74 -18.78
CA THR A 171 -4.30 -4.12 -17.71
C THR A 171 -4.77 -5.30 -16.89
N LEU A 172 -6.08 -5.58 -16.84
CA LEU A 172 -6.61 -6.76 -16.14
C LEU A 172 -6.10 -8.08 -16.76
N GLU A 173 -5.80 -8.09 -18.05
CA GLU A 173 -5.23 -9.25 -18.75
C GLU A 173 -3.80 -9.57 -18.30
N ALA A 174 -3.07 -8.56 -17.79
CA ALA A 174 -1.72 -8.74 -17.25
C ALA A 174 -1.71 -9.33 -15.83
N ILE A 175 -2.81 -9.26 -15.08
CA ILE A 175 -2.85 -9.68 -13.68
C ILE A 175 -2.50 -11.16 -13.48
N PRO A 176 -3.02 -12.12 -14.27
CA PRO A 176 -2.61 -13.51 -14.15
C PRO A 176 -1.11 -13.73 -14.33
N HIS A 177 -0.47 -12.98 -15.24
CA HIS A 177 0.98 -13.05 -15.46
C HIS A 177 1.75 -12.45 -14.28
N ILE A 178 1.27 -11.35 -13.71
CA ILE A 178 1.85 -10.72 -12.51
C ILE A 178 1.76 -11.66 -11.32
N THR A 179 0.59 -12.23 -11.05
CA THR A 179 0.38 -13.13 -9.90
C THR A 179 1.18 -14.42 -10.02
N ASN A 180 1.24 -15.02 -11.20
CA ASN A 180 2.07 -16.20 -11.46
C ASN A 180 3.56 -15.90 -11.25
N SER A 181 4.03 -14.75 -11.74
CA SER A 181 5.43 -14.34 -11.57
C SER A 181 5.75 -13.98 -10.12
N ALA A 182 4.82 -13.30 -9.42
CA ALA A 182 4.95 -13.03 -8.00
C ALA A 182 5.02 -14.33 -7.20
N ARG A 183 4.14 -15.28 -7.49
CA ARG A 183 4.13 -16.60 -6.84
C ARG A 183 5.44 -17.38 -7.07
N ALA A 184 6.03 -17.29 -8.27
CA ALA A 184 7.34 -17.88 -8.55
C ALA A 184 8.47 -17.26 -7.74
N ILE A 185 8.36 -15.97 -7.36
CA ILE A 185 9.34 -15.26 -6.51
C ILE A 185 9.15 -15.64 -5.04
N ILE A 186 7.91 -15.63 -4.54
CA ILE A 186 7.61 -15.72 -3.10
C ILE A 186 7.38 -17.15 -2.60
N GLY A 187 7.27 -18.12 -3.50
CA GLY A 187 7.04 -19.53 -3.13
C GLY A 187 5.71 -19.74 -2.40
N GLN A 188 5.76 -20.31 -1.21
CA GLN A 188 4.59 -20.66 -0.40
C GLN A 188 4.18 -19.57 0.62
N LEU A 189 4.89 -18.45 0.67
CA LEU A 189 4.52 -17.36 1.57
C LEU A 189 3.15 -16.78 1.21
N ASP A 190 2.49 -16.19 2.19
CA ASP A 190 1.25 -15.45 1.95
C ASP A 190 1.47 -14.35 0.91
N TYR A 191 0.53 -14.25 -0.03
CA TYR A 191 0.58 -13.25 -1.10
C TYR A 191 -0.48 -12.19 -0.88
N ARG A 192 -0.05 -10.96 -0.67
CA ARG A 192 -0.93 -9.81 -0.50
C ARG A 192 -0.74 -8.81 -1.63
N VAL A 193 -1.81 -8.12 -2.02
CA VAL A 193 -1.75 -7.12 -3.09
C VAL A 193 -2.41 -5.83 -2.64
N GLY A 194 -1.74 -4.73 -2.90
CA GLY A 194 -2.31 -3.41 -2.69
C GLY A 194 -1.36 -2.42 -1.98
N PRO A 195 -1.77 -1.16 -1.95
CA PRO A 195 -2.97 -0.62 -2.59
C PRO A 195 -2.96 -0.74 -4.11
N SER A 196 -4.15 -0.96 -4.70
CA SER A 196 -4.32 -1.14 -6.15
C SER A 196 -5.39 -0.19 -6.69
N THR A 197 -4.99 1.05 -6.92
CA THR A 197 -5.87 2.14 -7.35
C THR A 197 -5.61 2.51 -8.81
N ILE A 198 -6.63 3.05 -9.51
CA ILE A 198 -6.42 3.59 -10.86
C ILE A 198 -5.42 4.75 -10.78
N ALA A 199 -5.67 5.73 -9.91
CA ALA A 199 -4.73 6.82 -9.68
C ALA A 199 -3.47 6.33 -8.95
N MET A 200 -2.34 6.91 -9.28
CA MET A 200 -1.03 6.50 -8.78
C MET A 200 -0.79 7.00 -7.35
N ARG A 201 -0.35 6.12 -6.48
CA ARG A 201 0.00 6.45 -5.10
C ARG A 201 1.42 7.03 -4.98
N HIS A 202 2.37 6.39 -5.63
CA HIS A 202 3.77 6.79 -5.67
C HIS A 202 4.25 6.78 -7.11
N ASN A 203 4.94 7.83 -7.54
CA ASN A 203 5.58 7.84 -8.86
C ASN A 203 7.03 7.32 -8.73
N PRO A 204 7.29 6.05 -9.07
CA PRO A 204 8.64 5.49 -8.97
C PRO A 204 9.60 6.05 -10.02
N TYR A 205 9.11 6.74 -11.04
CA TYR A 205 9.90 7.29 -12.15
C TYR A 205 10.17 8.78 -12.01
N GLY A 206 9.68 9.41 -10.93
CA GLY A 206 9.84 10.84 -10.69
C GLY A 206 9.69 11.20 -9.22
N LYS A 207 9.92 12.48 -8.89
CA LYS A 207 9.83 12.93 -7.48
C LYS A 207 8.40 13.06 -6.96
N LYS A 208 7.42 13.25 -7.86
CA LYS A 208 6.01 13.46 -7.54
C LYS A 208 5.14 12.83 -8.63
N THR A 209 3.90 12.54 -8.26
CA THR A 209 2.83 12.22 -9.20
C THR A 209 2.49 13.42 -10.10
N ILE A 210 1.82 13.17 -11.20
CA ILE A 210 1.44 14.22 -12.16
C ILE A 210 0.13 14.88 -11.69
N PRO A 211 0.07 16.21 -11.56
CA PRO A 211 -1.17 16.91 -11.22
C PRO A 211 -2.25 16.72 -12.31
N ASN A 212 -3.52 16.62 -11.91
CA ASN A 212 -4.66 16.47 -12.81
C ASN A 212 -5.78 17.47 -12.48
N PRO A 213 -5.56 18.78 -12.62
CA PRO A 213 -6.54 19.80 -12.25
C PRO A 213 -7.82 19.73 -13.10
N ASP A 214 -7.71 19.29 -14.34
CA ASP A 214 -8.80 19.21 -15.29
C ASP A 214 -9.53 17.86 -15.26
N LEU A 215 -9.13 16.96 -14.37
CA LEU A 215 -9.70 15.61 -14.20
C LEU A 215 -9.72 14.82 -15.51
N GLY A 216 -8.70 15.01 -16.35
CA GLY A 216 -8.50 14.26 -17.60
C GLY A 216 -7.92 12.86 -17.37
N ARG A 217 -7.64 12.19 -18.48
CA ARG A 217 -6.93 10.89 -18.51
C ARG A 217 -5.43 11.14 -18.60
N VAL A 218 -4.79 11.22 -17.45
CA VAL A 218 -3.38 11.59 -17.32
C VAL A 218 -2.58 10.43 -16.73
N CYS A 219 -1.52 10.02 -17.43
CA CYS A 219 -0.60 9.00 -16.90
C CYS A 219 0.06 9.49 -15.60
N MET A 220 0.28 8.55 -14.68
CA MET A 220 0.98 8.79 -13.41
C MET A 220 0.36 9.88 -12.52
N THR A 221 -0.92 10.21 -12.73
CA THR A 221 -1.62 11.15 -11.84
C THR A 221 -2.04 10.51 -10.51
N ASP A 222 -2.11 11.31 -9.46
CA ASP A 222 -2.64 10.90 -8.15
C ASP A 222 -4.15 11.13 -7.97
N ASP A 223 -4.80 11.79 -8.95
CA ASP A 223 -6.24 12.05 -8.95
C ASP A 223 -6.87 11.68 -10.29
N ASP A 224 -7.28 10.43 -10.43
CA ASP A 224 -8.04 9.96 -11.60
C ASP A 224 -9.53 9.86 -11.22
N PRO A 225 -10.42 10.64 -11.84
CA PRO A 225 -11.83 10.69 -11.47
C PRO A 225 -12.57 9.36 -11.70
N ARG A 226 -12.08 8.52 -12.62
CA ARG A 226 -12.66 7.19 -12.89
C ARG A 226 -12.60 6.27 -11.69
N HIS A 227 -11.63 6.47 -10.78
CA HIS A 227 -11.52 5.68 -9.56
C HIS A 227 -12.80 5.75 -8.71
N ARG A 228 -13.51 6.88 -8.77
CA ARG A 228 -14.73 7.17 -8.00
C ARG A 228 -16.01 7.08 -8.83
N ALA A 229 -15.96 6.45 -9.99
CA ALA A 229 -17.07 6.31 -10.94
C ALA A 229 -17.41 4.83 -11.21
N LEU A 230 -18.45 4.58 -11.98
CA LEU A 230 -18.82 3.21 -12.41
C LEU A 230 -17.71 2.49 -13.14
N PHE A 231 -16.87 3.22 -13.88
CA PHE A 231 -15.67 2.66 -14.50
C PHE A 231 -14.73 2.03 -13.45
N GLY A 232 -14.47 2.76 -12.37
CA GLY A 232 -13.66 2.25 -11.25
C GLY A 232 -14.29 1.05 -10.56
N ALA A 233 -15.61 1.03 -10.43
CA ALA A 233 -16.32 -0.13 -9.88
C ALA A 233 -16.14 -1.37 -10.78
N ALA A 234 -16.30 -1.22 -12.11
CA ALA A 234 -16.09 -2.31 -13.06
C ALA A 234 -14.64 -2.82 -13.04
N TYR A 235 -13.67 -1.91 -13.05
CA TYR A 235 -12.25 -2.25 -12.93
C TYR A 235 -11.96 -3.00 -11.62
N THR A 236 -12.52 -2.55 -10.51
CA THR A 236 -12.36 -3.17 -9.18
C THR A 236 -12.89 -4.59 -9.16
N VAL A 237 -14.06 -4.86 -9.76
CA VAL A 237 -14.62 -6.23 -9.85
C VAL A 237 -13.74 -7.14 -10.70
N GLY A 238 -13.26 -6.65 -11.85
CA GLY A 238 -12.34 -7.40 -12.70
C GLY A 238 -11.04 -7.73 -11.98
N LEU A 239 -10.47 -6.74 -11.29
CA LEU A 239 -9.24 -6.92 -10.52
C LEU A 239 -9.42 -7.89 -9.34
N ALA A 240 -10.52 -7.78 -8.59
CA ALA A 240 -10.85 -8.71 -7.50
C ALA A 240 -10.88 -10.16 -7.98
N THR A 241 -11.56 -10.40 -9.12
CA THR A 241 -11.65 -11.72 -9.74
C THR A 241 -10.28 -12.26 -10.15
N ALA A 242 -9.48 -11.41 -10.82
CA ALA A 242 -8.15 -11.82 -11.27
C ALA A 242 -7.19 -12.11 -10.12
N LEU A 243 -7.22 -11.31 -9.05
CA LEU A 243 -6.39 -11.52 -7.85
C LEU A 243 -6.81 -12.74 -7.04
N ALA A 244 -8.11 -13.00 -6.90
CA ALA A 244 -8.62 -14.22 -6.26
C ALA A 244 -8.15 -15.46 -7.00
N ASN A 245 -8.27 -15.48 -8.33
CA ASN A 245 -7.77 -16.58 -9.17
C ASN A 245 -6.24 -16.71 -9.12
N GLY A 246 -5.51 -15.58 -8.90
CA GLY A 246 -4.06 -15.55 -8.71
C GLY A 246 -3.58 -15.94 -7.31
N GLY A 247 -4.49 -16.32 -6.40
CA GLY A 247 -4.17 -16.79 -5.06
C GLY A 247 -3.73 -15.69 -4.08
N ALA A 248 -4.16 -14.44 -4.28
CA ALA A 248 -3.95 -13.39 -3.29
C ALA A 248 -4.78 -13.70 -2.04
N SER A 249 -4.11 -13.73 -0.87
CA SER A 249 -4.77 -14.00 0.43
C SER A 249 -5.39 -12.76 1.04
N ALA A 250 -4.85 -11.58 0.71
CA ALA A 250 -5.40 -10.29 1.11
C ALA A 250 -5.21 -9.25 0.01
N TRP A 251 -6.18 -8.36 -0.10
CA TRP A 251 -6.18 -7.30 -1.09
C TRP A 251 -6.63 -5.97 -0.50
N THR A 252 -5.86 -4.91 -0.78
CA THR A 252 -6.20 -3.53 -0.44
C THR A 252 -6.61 -2.78 -1.70
N PRO A 253 -7.93 -2.64 -1.99
CA PRO A 253 -8.41 -2.05 -3.24
C PRO A 253 -8.16 -0.55 -3.34
N CYS A 254 -8.28 0.18 -2.22
CA CYS A 254 -8.21 1.64 -2.23
C CYS A 254 -7.90 2.21 -0.84
N GLU A 255 -7.76 3.53 -0.79
CA GLU A 255 -7.75 4.32 0.45
C GLU A 255 -9.19 4.51 0.97
N ILE A 256 -9.38 4.90 2.22
CA ILE A 256 -10.70 5.28 2.71
C ILE A 256 -11.02 6.69 2.25
N TYR A 257 -10.08 7.62 2.40
CA TYR A 257 -10.27 9.04 2.08
C TYR A 257 -9.28 9.51 1.01
N GLY A 258 -9.64 10.62 0.36
CA GLY A 258 -8.78 11.24 -0.64
C GLY A 258 -9.08 10.82 -2.08
N PRO A 259 -8.25 11.27 -3.04
CA PRO A 259 -8.53 11.06 -4.47
C PRO A 259 -8.53 9.59 -4.90
N ARG A 260 -7.86 8.72 -4.15
CA ARG A 260 -7.81 7.26 -4.36
C ARG A 260 -8.67 6.49 -3.36
N GLY A 261 -9.60 7.18 -2.69
CA GLY A 261 -10.42 6.63 -1.62
C GLY A 261 -11.87 6.39 -2.01
N LEU A 262 -12.58 5.73 -1.09
CA LEU A 262 -14.03 5.62 -1.13
C LEU A 262 -14.68 7.00 -1.03
N HIS A 263 -14.13 7.87 -0.17
CA HIS A 263 -14.56 9.23 0.06
C HIS A 263 -13.54 10.22 -0.51
N GLY A 264 -13.67 10.47 -1.81
CA GLY A 264 -12.83 11.44 -2.50
C GLY A 264 -13.24 12.89 -2.25
N PRO A 265 -12.43 13.87 -2.68
CA PRO A 265 -12.85 15.26 -2.67
C PRO A 265 -14.10 15.43 -3.52
N ILE A 266 -15.13 16.07 -2.96
CA ILE A 266 -16.33 16.47 -3.70
C ILE A 266 -15.93 17.63 -4.62
N LYS A 267 -15.26 17.34 -5.71
CA LYS A 267 -15.19 18.27 -6.83
C LYS A 267 -16.52 18.12 -7.57
N LYS A 268 -17.19 19.25 -7.88
CA LYS A 268 -18.48 19.29 -8.59
C LYS A 268 -18.52 18.18 -9.66
N ALA A 269 -19.57 17.36 -9.59
CA ALA A 269 -19.80 16.30 -10.53
C ALA A 269 -19.72 16.87 -11.95
N ILE A 270 -18.63 16.64 -12.63
CA ILE A 270 -18.56 16.79 -14.06
C ILE A 270 -19.37 15.61 -14.57
N SER A 271 -20.46 15.90 -15.28
CA SER A 271 -21.26 14.93 -16.01
C SER A 271 -20.33 14.14 -16.93
N LEU A 272 -19.89 12.98 -16.45
CA LEU A 272 -19.18 11.98 -17.22
C LEU A 272 -20.24 10.99 -17.72
N LEU A 273 -21.01 11.43 -18.70
CA LEU A 273 -21.76 10.56 -19.59
C LEU A 273 -20.88 10.17 -20.77
#